data_1f094cb7c4f29705558919f500174786
#
_entry.id   1f094cb7c4f29705558919f500174786
#
_cell.length_a   1.000
_cell.length_b   1.000
_cell.length_c   1.000
_cell.angle_alpha   90.00
_cell.angle_beta   90.00
_cell.angle_gamma   90.00
#
_symmetry.space_group_name_H-M   'P 1'
#
loop_
_entity.id
_entity.type
_entity.pdbx_description
1 polymer ?
#
loop_
_entity_poly.entity_id
_entity_poly.type
_entity_poly.pdbx_seq_one_letter_code
_entity_poly.pdbx_strand_id
1 'polypeptide(L)'
;MTESTVGSIVAVSGIADIHIGDTLCGDLDHPEAIPFQKISEPTISMNFMVNDSPLAGQEGKYVTSRHIRDRLMRELNTDVSLRVEETDSADCFKVSGRGELHLSVLIENMRREGYEFAVSKAEVIYKEDERGRKLEPMEIAYVDVPDEFSGTVIQLLSERKGELHGMSRASDGSTRLEFEIPARGLIGFRGEFMTSTKGTGIINTEFEDYAPYKGDIAYRKQGSLIAFEAGESVTYGLYSAQERGTLFIGPGQKVYAGMVIGQNGKAEDIELNVCKTKHLTNTRSSSADEALRLTPPKILSLEQALDFIDKDELLEVTPKSLRIRKKQLDSKLRKRESMK
;
A
#
# COMPACT_ATOMS: atom_id res chain seq x y z
N MET A 1 -38.52 -5.16 -22.12
CA MET A 1 -38.63 -3.89 -22.85
C MET A 1 -38.27 -4.19 -24.29
N THR A 2 -39.09 -3.82 -25.24
CA THR A 2 -38.84 -4.02 -26.68
C THR A 2 -38.34 -2.73 -27.35
N GLU A 3 -38.52 -1.60 -26.72
CA GLU A 3 -38.10 -0.29 -27.21
C GLU A 3 -37.70 0.62 -26.03
N SER A 4 -36.71 1.49 -26.21
CA SER A 4 -36.31 2.54 -25.28
C SER A 4 -36.30 3.90 -26.00
N THR A 5 -36.54 4.99 -25.27
CA THR A 5 -36.51 6.34 -25.82
C THR A 5 -35.13 6.96 -25.68
N VAL A 6 -34.82 7.96 -26.52
CA VAL A 6 -33.58 8.74 -26.43
C VAL A 6 -33.43 9.34 -25.02
N GLY A 7 -32.24 9.19 -24.42
CA GLY A 7 -31.93 9.61 -23.06
C GLY A 7 -32.22 8.58 -21.96
N SER A 8 -32.76 7.41 -22.33
CA SER A 8 -32.98 6.31 -21.35
C SER A 8 -31.67 5.58 -21.03
N ILE A 9 -31.47 5.26 -19.75
CA ILE A 9 -30.41 4.35 -19.30
C ILE A 9 -30.98 2.94 -19.30
N VAL A 10 -30.33 2.04 -20.03
CA VAL A 10 -30.81 0.66 -20.22
C VAL A 10 -29.70 -0.35 -19.86
N ALA A 11 -30.11 -1.53 -19.38
CA ALA A 11 -29.21 -2.66 -19.21
C ALA A 11 -29.28 -3.54 -20.47
N VAL A 12 -28.16 -3.86 -21.07
CA VAL A 12 -28.01 -4.72 -22.22
C VAL A 12 -27.26 -5.98 -21.84
N SER A 13 -27.71 -7.14 -22.33
CA SER A 13 -27.04 -8.43 -22.09
C SER A 13 -26.97 -9.24 -23.40
N GLY A 14 -26.06 -10.22 -23.43
CA GLY A 14 -25.90 -11.12 -24.59
C GLY A 14 -24.87 -10.67 -25.62
N ILE A 15 -24.06 -9.64 -25.32
CA ILE A 15 -22.92 -9.20 -26.13
C ILE A 15 -21.65 -9.72 -25.48
N ALA A 16 -20.84 -10.50 -26.23
CA ALA A 16 -19.70 -11.22 -25.67
C ALA A 16 -18.50 -10.30 -25.39
N ASP A 17 -18.18 -9.39 -26.29
CA ASP A 17 -16.94 -8.61 -26.26
C ASP A 17 -17.24 -7.10 -26.21
N ILE A 18 -17.93 -6.67 -25.14
CA ILE A 18 -18.25 -5.27 -24.92
C ILE A 18 -17.41 -4.71 -23.77
N HIS A 19 -16.83 -3.51 -23.98
CA HIS A 19 -16.05 -2.81 -22.99
C HIS A 19 -16.68 -1.44 -22.66
N ILE A 20 -16.29 -0.89 -21.51
CA ILE A 20 -16.71 0.47 -21.13
C ILE A 20 -16.16 1.47 -22.14
N GLY A 21 -17.04 2.31 -22.69
CA GLY A 21 -16.71 3.28 -23.75
C GLY A 21 -17.07 2.81 -25.15
N ASP A 22 -17.45 1.55 -25.33
CA ASP A 22 -17.91 1.08 -26.63
C ASP A 22 -19.30 1.65 -26.97
N THR A 23 -19.49 1.93 -28.24
CA THR A 23 -20.77 2.41 -28.77
C THR A 23 -21.50 1.26 -29.48
N LEU A 24 -22.74 1.01 -29.08
CA LEU A 24 -23.61 0.08 -29.78
C LEU A 24 -24.34 0.81 -30.88
N CYS A 25 -24.04 0.48 -32.14
CA CYS A 25 -24.70 1.06 -33.33
C CYS A 25 -25.78 0.10 -33.88
N GLY A 26 -26.96 0.63 -34.16
CA GLY A 26 -28.02 -0.10 -34.85
C GLY A 26 -27.91 -0.06 -36.37
N ASP A 27 -27.17 0.91 -36.92
CA ASP A 27 -26.90 1.04 -38.35
C ASP A 27 -25.54 0.36 -38.67
N LEU A 28 -25.60 -0.70 -39.45
CA LEU A 28 -24.43 -1.46 -39.86
C LEU A 28 -23.69 -0.83 -41.05
N ASP A 29 -24.41 -0.02 -41.85
CA ASP A 29 -23.82 0.61 -43.03
C ASP A 29 -23.07 1.90 -42.70
N HIS A 30 -23.48 2.60 -41.65
CA HIS A 30 -22.86 3.84 -41.17
C HIS A 30 -22.66 3.80 -39.66
N PRO A 31 -21.72 2.99 -39.14
CA PRO A 31 -21.42 2.97 -37.72
C PRO A 31 -20.79 4.27 -37.28
N GLU A 32 -21.44 4.99 -36.39
CA GLU A 32 -20.92 6.27 -35.83
C GLU A 32 -20.61 6.09 -34.35
N ALA A 33 -19.33 6.12 -33.99
CA ALA A 33 -18.88 6.00 -32.60
C ALA A 33 -19.04 7.32 -31.84
N ILE A 34 -19.67 7.28 -30.66
CA ILE A 34 -19.73 8.43 -29.76
C ILE A 34 -18.33 8.61 -29.14
N PRO A 35 -17.72 9.82 -29.20
CA PRO A 35 -16.41 10.05 -28.60
C PRO A 35 -16.41 9.72 -27.10
N PHE A 36 -15.56 8.78 -26.70
CA PHE A 36 -15.36 8.45 -25.29
C PHE A 36 -14.26 9.32 -24.70
N GLN A 37 -14.55 9.94 -23.56
CA GLN A 37 -13.55 10.75 -22.84
C GLN A 37 -12.48 9.81 -22.26
N LYS A 38 -11.25 9.94 -22.72
CA LYS A 38 -10.13 9.13 -22.26
C LYS A 38 -9.97 9.28 -20.75
N ILE A 39 -10.06 8.16 -20.02
CA ILE A 39 -9.74 8.12 -18.59
C ILE A 39 -8.21 8.22 -18.44
N SER A 40 -7.75 8.96 -17.43
CA SER A 40 -6.32 9.15 -17.15
C SER A 40 -5.60 7.81 -17.00
N GLU A 41 -4.40 7.73 -17.56
CA GLU A 41 -3.54 6.55 -17.46
C GLU A 41 -3.18 6.25 -16.00
N PRO A 42 -2.93 4.97 -15.66
CA PRO A 42 -2.42 4.60 -14.35
C PRO A 42 -1.08 5.29 -14.06
N THR A 43 -0.92 5.81 -12.86
CA THR A 43 0.30 6.48 -12.39
C THR A 43 1.09 5.67 -11.38
N ILE A 44 0.46 4.68 -10.74
CA ILE A 44 1.03 3.83 -9.69
C ILE A 44 0.86 2.36 -10.07
N SER A 45 1.86 1.56 -9.73
CA SER A 45 1.82 0.10 -9.90
C SER A 45 2.29 -0.62 -8.64
N MET A 46 1.80 -1.82 -8.42
CA MET A 46 2.30 -2.76 -7.42
C MET A 46 2.19 -4.21 -7.91
N ASN A 47 3.01 -5.08 -7.35
CA ASN A 47 2.96 -6.49 -7.69
C ASN A 47 2.00 -7.24 -6.78
N PHE A 48 1.11 -8.02 -7.37
CA PHE A 48 0.25 -8.99 -6.72
C PHE A 48 0.83 -10.38 -6.98
N MET A 49 1.11 -11.13 -5.95
CA MET A 49 1.79 -12.42 -6.08
C MET A 49 1.18 -13.48 -5.16
N VAL A 50 1.41 -14.72 -5.51
CA VAL A 50 1.05 -15.83 -4.63
C VAL A 50 1.78 -15.67 -3.29
N ASN A 51 1.06 -15.90 -2.18
CA ASN A 51 1.68 -15.92 -0.87
C ASN A 51 2.50 -17.23 -0.72
N ASP A 52 3.81 -17.10 -0.60
CA ASP A 52 4.77 -18.18 -0.46
C ASP A 52 5.40 -18.23 0.95
N SER A 53 4.78 -17.56 1.92
CA SER A 53 5.23 -17.55 3.30
C SER A 53 5.03 -18.90 4.00
N PRO A 54 5.74 -19.17 5.11
CA PRO A 54 5.52 -20.37 5.91
C PRO A 54 4.10 -20.56 6.47
N LEU A 55 3.29 -19.48 6.51
CA LEU A 55 1.89 -19.52 6.94
C LEU A 55 0.90 -19.49 5.75
N ALA A 56 1.39 -19.61 4.53
CA ALA A 56 0.56 -19.59 3.33
C ALA A 56 -0.48 -20.70 3.30
N GLY A 57 -1.69 -20.40 2.76
CA GLY A 57 -2.78 -21.35 2.56
C GLY A 57 -3.53 -21.76 3.83
N GLN A 58 -3.26 -21.13 4.98
CA GLN A 58 -3.95 -21.47 6.23
C GLN A 58 -5.28 -20.72 6.42
N GLU A 59 -5.45 -19.58 5.76
CA GLU A 59 -6.57 -18.67 6.01
C GLU A 59 -7.40 -18.37 4.75
N GLY A 60 -6.78 -18.43 3.57
CA GLY A 60 -7.42 -18.14 2.30
C GLY A 60 -8.13 -19.34 1.66
N LYS A 61 -9.22 -19.08 0.95
CA LYS A 61 -9.91 -20.04 0.09
C LYS A 61 -9.27 -20.10 -1.31
N TYR A 62 -8.88 -18.94 -1.82
CA TYR A 62 -8.30 -18.77 -3.16
C TYR A 62 -6.85 -18.35 -3.02
N VAL A 63 -5.92 -19.29 -3.23
CA VAL A 63 -4.49 -19.14 -2.90
C VAL A 63 -3.55 -19.34 -4.09
N THR A 64 -4.06 -19.73 -5.26
CA THR A 64 -3.23 -20.06 -6.43
C THR A 64 -3.10 -18.89 -7.39
N SER A 65 -2.02 -18.86 -8.19
CA SER A 65 -1.83 -17.85 -9.23
C SER A 65 -3.01 -17.79 -10.20
N ARG A 66 -3.59 -18.92 -10.57
CA ARG A 66 -4.77 -18.98 -11.42
C ARG A 66 -5.97 -18.24 -10.81
N HIS A 67 -6.25 -18.45 -9.52
CA HIS A 67 -7.35 -17.75 -8.85
C HIS A 67 -7.14 -16.25 -8.83
N ILE A 68 -5.91 -15.81 -8.51
CA ILE A 68 -5.54 -14.39 -8.48
C ILE A 68 -5.68 -13.79 -9.87
N ARG A 69 -5.13 -14.45 -10.89
CA ARG A 69 -5.21 -14.03 -12.28
C ARG A 69 -6.65 -13.87 -12.74
N ASP A 70 -7.48 -14.90 -12.58
CA ASP A 70 -8.88 -14.90 -13.02
C ASP A 70 -9.68 -13.77 -12.34
N ARG A 71 -9.36 -13.47 -11.07
CA ARG A 71 -9.99 -12.37 -10.32
C ARG A 71 -9.55 -11.01 -10.84
N LEU A 72 -8.25 -10.80 -11.06
CA LEU A 72 -7.70 -9.55 -11.59
C LEU A 72 -8.22 -9.28 -13.02
N MET A 73 -8.25 -10.29 -13.89
CA MET A 73 -8.80 -10.16 -15.25
C MET A 73 -10.30 -9.84 -15.26
N ARG A 74 -11.05 -10.34 -14.28
CA ARG A 74 -12.47 -9.99 -14.12
C ARG A 74 -12.65 -8.52 -13.73
N GLU A 75 -11.76 -7.96 -12.92
CA GLU A 75 -11.83 -6.55 -12.53
C GLU A 75 -11.69 -5.62 -13.74
N LEU A 76 -10.87 -5.98 -14.74
CA LEU A 76 -10.70 -5.19 -15.97
C LEU A 76 -12.01 -4.96 -16.75
N ASN A 77 -13.01 -5.83 -16.58
CA ASN A 77 -14.31 -5.67 -17.23
C ASN A 77 -15.14 -4.51 -16.64
N THR A 78 -14.84 -4.13 -15.40
CA THR A 78 -15.60 -3.11 -14.65
C THR A 78 -14.78 -1.87 -14.34
N ASP A 79 -13.46 -1.97 -14.39
CA ASP A 79 -12.53 -0.87 -14.10
C ASP A 79 -11.58 -0.60 -15.27
N VAL A 80 -11.91 0.41 -16.07
CA VAL A 80 -11.13 0.82 -17.24
C VAL A 80 -9.81 1.53 -16.89
N SER A 81 -9.64 1.94 -15.63
CA SER A 81 -8.43 2.61 -15.16
C SER A 81 -7.39 1.65 -14.58
N LEU A 82 -7.75 0.37 -14.43
CA LEU A 82 -6.86 -0.68 -13.99
C LEU A 82 -6.12 -1.29 -15.18
N ARG A 83 -4.85 -1.62 -15.01
CA ARG A 83 -4.08 -2.47 -15.94
C ARG A 83 -3.49 -3.63 -15.18
N VAL A 84 -3.53 -4.80 -15.78
CA VAL A 84 -2.93 -6.02 -15.24
C VAL A 84 -1.99 -6.58 -16.30
N GLU A 85 -0.73 -6.73 -15.94
CA GLU A 85 0.33 -7.25 -16.79
C GLU A 85 0.90 -8.51 -16.16
N GLU A 86 1.08 -9.56 -16.95
CA GLU A 86 1.83 -10.74 -16.53
C GLU A 86 3.32 -10.39 -16.46
N THR A 87 4.02 -10.90 -15.46
CA THR A 87 5.46 -10.70 -15.31
C THR A 87 6.22 -11.96 -15.77
N ASP A 88 7.54 -11.94 -15.75
CA ASP A 88 8.38 -13.12 -16.04
C ASP A 88 8.10 -14.28 -15.08
N SER A 89 7.49 -14.02 -13.93
CA SER A 89 7.06 -15.03 -12.98
C SER A 89 5.58 -15.33 -13.14
N ALA A 90 5.22 -16.61 -13.34
CA ALA A 90 3.83 -17.07 -13.45
C ALA A 90 2.99 -16.81 -12.17
N ASP A 91 3.64 -16.56 -11.05
CA ASP A 91 3.01 -16.33 -9.74
C ASP A 91 2.95 -14.85 -9.35
N CYS A 92 3.28 -13.93 -10.26
CA CYS A 92 3.34 -12.50 -10.01
C CYS A 92 2.67 -11.70 -11.14
N PHE A 93 1.81 -10.77 -10.78
CA PHE A 93 1.08 -9.88 -11.68
C PHE A 93 1.38 -8.44 -11.32
N LYS A 94 1.76 -7.63 -12.30
CA LYS A 94 1.90 -6.19 -12.12
C LYS A 94 0.54 -5.54 -12.33
N VAL A 95 0.02 -4.92 -11.28
CA VAL A 95 -1.26 -4.23 -11.29
C VAL A 95 -1.03 -2.74 -11.18
N SER A 96 -1.55 -1.99 -12.14
CA SER A 96 -1.39 -0.54 -12.21
C SER A 96 -2.75 0.15 -12.08
N GLY A 97 -2.80 1.22 -11.29
CA GLY A 97 -4.01 1.98 -11.00
C GLY A 97 -3.75 3.48 -10.90
N ARG A 98 -4.81 4.27 -10.75
CA ARG A 98 -4.75 5.73 -10.69
C ARG A 98 -4.13 6.27 -9.40
N GLY A 99 -4.11 5.46 -8.34
CA GLY A 99 -3.60 5.90 -7.04
C GLY A 99 -3.61 4.78 -6.00
N GLU A 100 -3.01 5.06 -4.86
CA GLU A 100 -2.87 4.12 -3.75
C GLU A 100 -4.22 3.64 -3.19
N LEU A 101 -5.18 4.56 -3.02
CA LEU A 101 -6.53 4.22 -2.54
C LEU A 101 -7.24 3.26 -3.51
N HIS A 102 -7.08 3.46 -4.81
CA HIS A 102 -7.66 2.60 -5.83
C HIS A 102 -7.19 1.15 -5.68
N LEU A 103 -5.87 0.95 -5.56
CA LEU A 103 -5.29 -0.38 -5.37
C LEU A 103 -5.61 -0.97 -3.99
N SER A 104 -5.68 -0.16 -2.93
CA SER A 104 -6.04 -0.64 -1.59
C SER A 104 -7.49 -1.14 -1.52
N VAL A 105 -8.41 -0.49 -2.24
CA VAL A 105 -9.81 -0.95 -2.36
C VAL A 105 -9.88 -2.31 -3.07
N LEU A 106 -9.13 -2.49 -4.16
CA LEU A 106 -9.04 -3.78 -4.85
C LEU A 106 -8.51 -4.88 -3.92
N ILE A 107 -7.43 -4.60 -3.18
CA ILE A 107 -6.84 -5.52 -2.20
C ILE A 107 -7.88 -5.92 -1.14
N GLU A 108 -8.59 -4.94 -0.57
CA GLU A 108 -9.59 -5.21 0.47
C GLU A 108 -10.79 -6.01 -0.06
N ASN A 109 -11.25 -5.72 -1.29
CA ASN A 109 -12.32 -6.49 -1.93
C ASN A 109 -11.89 -7.95 -2.13
N MET A 110 -10.72 -8.19 -2.70
CA MET A 110 -10.17 -9.55 -2.85
C MET A 110 -10.04 -10.27 -1.51
N ARG A 111 -9.52 -9.57 -0.49
CA ARG A 111 -9.41 -10.10 0.87
C ARG A 111 -10.76 -10.57 1.43
N ARG A 112 -11.82 -9.75 1.30
CA ARG A 112 -13.19 -10.08 1.73
C ARG A 112 -13.83 -11.22 0.95
N GLU A 113 -13.47 -11.37 -0.32
CA GLU A 113 -13.90 -12.49 -1.17
C GLU A 113 -13.22 -13.81 -0.80
N GLY A 114 -12.20 -13.80 0.09
CA GLY A 114 -11.53 -14.99 0.58
C GLY A 114 -10.21 -15.31 -0.13
N TYR A 115 -9.64 -14.36 -0.86
CA TYR A 115 -8.32 -14.51 -1.47
C TYR A 115 -7.21 -14.35 -0.44
N GLU A 116 -6.13 -15.12 -0.65
CA GLU A 116 -4.87 -14.99 0.05
C GLU A 116 -3.76 -14.75 -0.98
N PHE A 117 -3.01 -13.67 -0.80
CA PHE A 117 -1.94 -13.25 -1.73
C PHE A 117 -0.96 -12.34 -1.00
N ALA A 118 0.14 -12.00 -1.65
CA ALA A 118 1.08 -10.99 -1.17
C ALA A 118 1.14 -9.81 -2.14
N VAL A 119 1.42 -8.61 -1.61
CA VAL A 119 1.62 -7.41 -2.43
C VAL A 119 2.95 -6.74 -2.10
N SER A 120 3.55 -6.12 -3.11
CA SER A 120 4.74 -5.28 -2.95
C SER A 120 4.36 -3.85 -2.56
N LYS A 121 5.36 -3.05 -2.17
CA LYS A 121 5.20 -1.59 -2.09
C LYS A 121 4.71 -1.02 -3.40
N ALA A 122 3.83 -0.02 -3.33
CA ALA A 122 3.41 0.74 -4.49
C ALA A 122 4.58 1.60 -5.03
N GLU A 123 4.75 1.61 -6.34
CA GLU A 123 5.74 2.42 -7.02
C GLU A 123 5.07 3.22 -8.14
N VAL A 124 5.55 4.45 -8.37
CA VAL A 124 5.06 5.26 -9.50
C VAL A 124 5.59 4.71 -10.81
N ILE A 125 4.82 4.88 -11.87
CA ILE A 125 5.20 4.48 -13.22
C ILE A 125 6.02 5.61 -13.82
N TYR A 126 7.31 5.35 -14.06
CA TYR A 126 8.20 6.29 -14.71
C TYR A 126 8.08 6.19 -16.24
N LYS A 127 8.31 7.30 -16.92
CA LYS A 127 8.48 7.36 -18.38
C LYS A 127 9.89 7.85 -18.73
N GLU A 128 10.27 7.72 -19.97
CA GLU A 128 11.51 8.30 -20.49
C GLU A 128 11.16 9.30 -21.59
N ASP A 129 11.87 10.43 -21.63
CA ASP A 129 11.76 11.39 -22.72
C ASP A 129 12.58 10.92 -23.95
N GLU A 130 12.49 11.67 -25.05
CA GLU A 130 13.22 11.38 -26.28
C GLU A 130 14.75 11.34 -26.11
N ARG A 131 15.27 11.88 -25.00
CA ARG A 131 16.70 11.90 -24.64
C ARG A 131 17.09 10.84 -23.61
N GLY A 132 16.17 9.92 -23.27
CA GLY A 132 16.38 8.89 -22.25
C GLY A 132 16.41 9.41 -20.80
N ARG A 133 15.90 10.62 -20.53
CA ARG A 133 15.81 11.15 -19.17
C ARG A 133 14.55 10.64 -18.50
N LYS A 134 14.70 10.24 -17.26
CA LYS A 134 13.61 9.73 -16.42
C LYS A 134 12.60 10.84 -16.11
N LEU A 135 11.33 10.58 -16.42
CA LEU A 135 10.18 11.41 -16.08
C LEU A 135 9.35 10.71 -15.02
N GLU A 136 8.76 11.50 -14.13
CA GLU A 136 7.85 11.03 -13.09
C GLU A 136 6.50 11.72 -13.17
N PRO A 137 5.39 11.04 -12.78
CA PRO A 137 4.08 11.66 -12.78
C PRO A 137 3.98 12.71 -11.69
N MET A 138 3.42 13.86 -12.05
CA MET A 138 3.16 15.00 -11.17
C MET A 138 1.67 15.11 -10.89
N GLU A 139 1.35 15.53 -9.68
CA GLU A 139 -0.02 15.81 -9.26
C GLU A 139 -0.12 17.24 -8.70
N ILE A 140 -1.26 17.88 -8.94
CA ILE A 140 -1.65 19.08 -8.24
C ILE A 140 -2.42 18.66 -6.99
N ALA A 141 -1.91 19.03 -5.82
CA ALA A 141 -2.55 18.78 -4.54
C ALA A 141 -3.21 20.06 -4.02
N TYR A 142 -4.53 20.03 -3.89
CA TYR A 142 -5.33 21.07 -3.24
C TYR A 142 -5.57 20.67 -1.79
N VAL A 143 -5.04 21.47 -0.87
CA VAL A 143 -5.09 21.16 0.56
C VAL A 143 -5.82 22.26 1.31
N ASP A 144 -6.90 21.91 1.98
CA ASP A 144 -7.67 22.81 2.87
C ASP A 144 -7.37 22.44 4.32
N VAL A 145 -6.81 23.38 5.09
CA VAL A 145 -6.44 23.17 6.50
C VAL A 145 -6.72 24.42 7.33
N PRO A 146 -7.03 24.28 8.63
CA PRO A 146 -7.02 25.41 9.56
C PRO A 146 -5.67 26.13 9.53
N ASP A 147 -5.68 27.46 9.66
CA ASP A 147 -4.49 28.32 9.57
C ASP A 147 -3.34 27.85 10.47
N GLU A 148 -3.66 27.31 11.65
CA GLU A 148 -2.67 26.80 12.61
C GLU A 148 -1.82 25.64 12.09
N PHE A 149 -2.34 24.85 11.13
CA PHE A 149 -1.62 23.69 10.55
C PHE A 149 -0.96 23.99 9.20
N SER A 150 -1.22 25.16 8.59
CA SER A 150 -0.73 25.50 7.25
C SER A 150 0.79 25.39 7.14
N GLY A 151 1.54 25.93 8.12
CA GLY A 151 3.00 25.86 8.14
C GLY A 151 3.53 24.43 8.23
N THR A 152 2.91 23.58 9.06
CA THR A 152 3.29 22.16 9.18
C THR A 152 3.06 21.43 7.88
N VAL A 153 1.93 21.65 7.21
CA VAL A 153 1.59 21.00 5.95
C VAL A 153 2.53 21.45 4.82
N ILE A 154 2.86 22.74 4.77
CA ILE A 154 3.84 23.28 3.80
C ILE A 154 5.18 22.57 3.98
N GLN A 155 5.66 22.43 5.21
CA GLN A 155 6.92 21.74 5.49
C GLN A 155 6.85 20.28 5.03
N LEU A 156 5.81 19.53 5.41
CA LEU A 156 5.66 18.12 5.08
C LEU A 156 5.63 17.85 3.57
N LEU A 157 4.89 18.68 2.81
CA LEU A 157 4.83 18.56 1.35
C LEU A 157 6.15 18.97 0.68
N SER A 158 6.82 20.00 1.19
CA SER A 158 8.13 20.44 0.66
C SER A 158 9.23 19.40 0.91
N GLU A 159 9.26 18.72 2.06
CA GLU A 159 10.17 17.59 2.32
C GLU A 159 9.98 16.46 1.31
N ARG A 160 8.77 16.33 0.74
CA ARG A 160 8.38 15.35 -0.29
C ARG A 160 8.48 15.87 -1.71
N LYS A 161 9.26 16.95 -1.93
CA LYS A 161 9.51 17.60 -3.22
C LYS A 161 8.30 18.32 -3.81
N GLY A 162 7.31 18.68 -2.99
CA GLY A 162 6.21 19.54 -3.41
C GLY A 162 6.63 20.99 -3.49
N GLU A 163 6.15 21.69 -4.50
CA GLU A 163 6.36 23.10 -4.75
C GLU A 163 5.04 23.86 -4.55
N LEU A 164 5.04 24.86 -3.68
CA LEU A 164 3.84 25.67 -3.39
C LEU A 164 3.61 26.66 -4.53
N HIS A 165 2.48 26.52 -5.24
CA HIS A 165 2.08 27.41 -6.34
C HIS A 165 1.11 28.48 -5.87
N GLY A 166 0.24 28.16 -4.93
CA GLY A 166 -0.79 29.10 -4.46
C GLY A 166 -1.14 28.93 -2.98
N MET A 167 -1.48 30.04 -2.35
CA MET A 167 -2.00 30.05 -0.98
C MET A 167 -3.10 31.11 -0.89
N SER A 168 -4.29 30.70 -0.45
CA SER A 168 -5.41 31.60 -0.21
C SER A 168 -6.06 31.34 1.15
N ARG A 169 -6.39 32.40 1.87
CA ARG A 169 -7.09 32.31 3.15
C ARG A 169 -8.58 32.54 2.95
N ALA A 170 -9.37 31.64 3.52
CA ALA A 170 -10.82 31.83 3.58
C ALA A 170 -11.23 32.60 4.83
N SER A 171 -12.43 33.19 4.80
CA SER A 171 -12.97 34.00 5.91
C SER A 171 -13.33 33.19 7.16
N ASP A 172 -13.37 31.87 7.06
CA ASP A 172 -13.67 30.90 8.14
C ASP A 172 -12.44 30.48 8.96
N GLY A 173 -11.25 31.04 8.67
CA GLY A 173 -10.00 30.70 9.34
C GLY A 173 -9.33 29.46 8.76
N SER A 174 -9.71 29.04 7.56
CA SER A 174 -9.02 27.98 6.81
C SER A 174 -8.08 28.58 5.75
N THR A 175 -7.02 27.85 5.45
CA THR A 175 -6.08 28.16 4.37
C THR A 175 -6.15 27.06 3.32
N ARG A 176 -6.33 27.43 2.05
CA ARG A 176 -6.18 26.58 0.88
C ARG A 176 -4.78 26.74 0.33
N LEU A 177 -4.09 25.61 0.18
CA LEU A 177 -2.77 25.50 -0.40
C LEU A 177 -2.87 24.71 -1.73
N GLU A 178 -2.12 25.14 -2.72
CA GLU A 178 -2.00 24.48 -4.01
C GLU A 178 -0.53 24.10 -4.23
N PHE A 179 -0.28 22.79 -4.37
CA PHE A 179 1.05 22.24 -4.55
C PHE A 179 1.15 21.43 -5.83
N GLU A 180 2.22 21.63 -6.58
CA GLU A 180 2.69 20.67 -7.58
C GLU A 180 3.67 19.70 -6.91
N ILE A 181 3.35 18.41 -6.91
CA ILE A 181 4.12 17.40 -6.18
C ILE A 181 4.28 16.12 -7.01
N PRO A 182 5.47 15.47 -6.98
CA PRO A 182 5.60 14.13 -7.56
C PRO A 182 4.61 13.15 -6.92
N ALA A 183 3.85 12.38 -7.72
CA ALA A 183 2.87 11.41 -7.22
C ALA A 183 3.46 10.45 -6.18
N ARG A 184 4.76 10.06 -6.31
CA ARG A 184 5.44 9.28 -5.29
C ARG A 184 5.55 10.00 -3.94
N GLY A 185 5.58 11.33 -3.90
CA GLY A 185 5.58 12.12 -2.66
C GLY A 185 4.29 11.99 -1.86
N LEU A 186 3.20 11.60 -2.51
CA LEU A 186 1.89 11.41 -1.88
C LEU A 186 1.67 9.99 -1.36
N ILE A 187 2.50 9.01 -1.79
CA ILE A 187 2.44 7.64 -1.26
C ILE A 187 2.71 7.66 0.25
N GLY A 188 1.76 7.12 1.05
CA GLY A 188 1.83 7.10 2.50
C GLY A 188 1.70 8.48 3.19
N PHE A 189 1.47 9.56 2.43
CA PHE A 189 1.33 10.90 3.01
C PHE A 189 0.05 11.09 3.81
N ARG A 190 -1.04 10.43 3.39
CA ARG A 190 -2.37 10.64 3.97
C ARG A 190 -2.43 10.38 5.48
N GLY A 191 -1.77 9.33 5.95
CA GLY A 191 -1.71 8.99 7.38
C GLY A 191 -1.00 10.06 8.21
N GLU A 192 0.15 10.54 7.73
CA GLU A 192 0.92 11.62 8.37
C GLU A 192 0.16 12.95 8.35
N PHE A 193 -0.47 13.27 7.22
CA PHE A 193 -1.29 14.47 7.05
C PHE A 193 -2.47 14.49 8.03
N MET A 194 -3.24 13.41 8.13
CA MET A 194 -4.37 13.31 9.06
C MET A 194 -3.94 13.44 10.52
N THR A 195 -2.80 12.87 10.88
CA THR A 195 -2.25 12.99 12.23
C THR A 195 -1.81 14.42 12.53
N SER A 196 -1.09 15.04 11.60
CA SER A 196 -0.54 16.40 11.76
C SER A 196 -1.60 17.48 11.77
N THR A 197 -2.74 17.27 11.10
CA THR A 197 -3.89 18.16 11.06
C THR A 197 -5.00 17.80 12.07
N LYS A 198 -4.74 16.84 12.96
CA LYS A 198 -5.72 16.31 13.93
C LYS A 198 -7.04 15.87 13.26
N GLY A 199 -6.96 15.38 12.03
CA GLY A 199 -8.12 14.91 11.26
C GLY A 199 -8.97 16.03 10.62
N THR A 200 -8.57 17.30 10.69
CA THR A 200 -9.35 18.42 10.17
C THR A 200 -8.97 18.83 8.74
N GLY A 201 -7.81 18.36 8.25
CA GLY A 201 -7.33 18.68 6.90
C GLY A 201 -8.04 17.88 5.82
N ILE A 202 -8.23 18.51 4.66
CA ILE A 202 -8.77 17.90 3.44
C ILE A 202 -7.68 17.99 2.37
N ILE A 203 -7.41 16.90 1.68
CA ILE A 203 -6.49 16.87 0.55
C ILE A 203 -7.17 16.20 -0.64
N ASN A 204 -7.13 16.87 -1.78
CA ASN A 204 -7.56 16.36 -3.08
C ASN A 204 -6.39 16.46 -4.04
N THR A 205 -6.20 15.45 -4.87
CA THR A 205 -5.10 15.42 -5.84
C THR A 205 -5.62 15.12 -7.23
N GLU A 206 -4.99 15.71 -8.23
CA GLU A 206 -5.31 15.53 -9.63
C GLU A 206 -4.00 15.32 -10.40
N PHE A 207 -3.98 14.30 -11.27
CA PHE A 207 -2.83 14.07 -12.16
C PHE A 207 -2.73 15.24 -13.15
N GLU A 208 -1.53 15.81 -13.28
CA GLU A 208 -1.24 16.91 -14.20
C GLU A 208 -0.53 16.41 -15.46
N ASP A 209 0.73 16.04 -15.34
CA ASP A 209 1.56 15.58 -16.45
C ASP A 209 2.80 14.84 -15.93
N TYR A 210 3.71 14.49 -16.82
CA TYR A 210 5.02 13.93 -16.50
C TYR A 210 6.10 15.01 -16.53
N ALA A 211 6.89 15.13 -15.45
CA ALA A 211 8.01 16.07 -15.35
C ALA A 211 9.34 15.36 -15.05
N PRO A 212 10.49 16.02 -15.26
CA PRO A 212 11.78 15.45 -14.92
C PRO A 212 11.87 15.05 -13.45
N TYR A 213 12.51 13.91 -13.17
CA TYR A 213 12.68 13.36 -11.83
C TYR A 213 13.30 14.37 -10.85
N LYS A 214 12.60 14.70 -9.76
CA LYS A 214 12.97 15.72 -8.76
C LYS A 214 13.96 15.22 -7.69
N GLY A 215 14.61 14.07 -7.88
CA GLY A 215 15.57 13.49 -6.93
C GLY A 215 14.89 12.64 -5.83
N ASP A 216 15.68 12.05 -4.93
CA ASP A 216 15.18 11.11 -3.95
C ASP A 216 14.31 11.75 -2.86
N ILE A 217 13.33 10.98 -2.38
CA ILE A 217 12.47 11.30 -1.24
C ILE A 217 12.72 10.23 -0.18
N ALA A 218 12.98 10.66 1.05
CA ALA A 218 13.09 9.74 2.18
C ALA A 218 11.69 9.35 2.69
N TYR A 219 11.24 8.13 2.40
CA TYR A 219 9.91 7.66 2.79
C TYR A 219 9.84 7.18 4.23
N ARG A 220 10.75 6.33 4.63
CA ARG A 220 10.76 5.71 5.95
C ARG A 220 12.07 6.00 6.66
N LYS A 221 11.97 6.65 7.83
CA LYS A 221 13.13 6.99 8.67
C LYS A 221 13.50 5.88 9.66
N GLN A 222 12.65 4.86 9.81
CA GLN A 222 12.76 3.82 10.84
C GLN A 222 12.77 2.43 10.22
N GLY A 223 13.60 1.54 10.76
CA GLY A 223 13.72 0.15 10.32
C GLY A 223 12.61 -0.75 10.84
N SER A 224 12.71 -2.04 10.53
CA SER A 224 11.80 -3.10 10.97
C SER A 224 12.39 -3.90 12.13
N LEU A 225 11.53 -4.32 13.06
CA LEU A 225 11.81 -5.40 14.00
C LEU A 225 11.39 -6.70 13.32
N ILE A 226 12.32 -7.64 13.18
CA ILE A 226 12.14 -8.86 12.38
C ILE A 226 12.23 -10.08 13.30
N ALA A 227 11.33 -11.04 13.14
CA ALA A 227 11.41 -12.31 13.86
C ALA A 227 12.62 -13.12 13.37
N PHE A 228 13.43 -13.58 14.31
CA PHE A 228 14.65 -14.35 14.03
C PHE A 228 14.36 -15.81 13.66
N GLU A 229 13.35 -16.43 14.29
CA GLU A 229 13.00 -17.84 14.10
C GLU A 229 11.49 -18.06 14.03
N ALA A 230 11.10 -19.24 13.61
CA ALA A 230 9.70 -19.66 13.60
C ALA A 230 9.29 -20.18 14.98
N GLY A 231 8.05 -19.86 15.39
CA GLY A 231 7.49 -20.30 16.66
C GLY A 231 6.24 -19.50 17.04
N GLU A 232 5.98 -19.45 18.32
CA GLU A 232 4.93 -18.66 18.92
C GLU A 232 5.54 -17.56 19.81
N SER A 233 5.06 -16.33 19.63
CA SER A 233 5.54 -15.18 20.38
C SER A 233 5.15 -15.31 21.87
N VAL A 234 6.11 -15.10 22.76
CA VAL A 234 5.90 -15.19 24.21
C VAL A 234 6.14 -13.85 24.89
N THR A 235 5.47 -13.62 26.04
CA THR A 235 5.55 -12.38 26.79
C THR A 235 7.00 -11.96 27.08
N TYR A 236 7.86 -12.89 27.45
CA TYR A 236 9.26 -12.60 27.77
C TYR A 236 10.06 -12.10 26.54
N GLY A 237 9.90 -12.75 25.40
CA GLY A 237 10.55 -12.34 24.16
C GLY A 237 10.05 -10.98 23.66
N LEU A 238 8.73 -10.73 23.73
CA LEU A 238 8.12 -9.46 23.36
C LEU A 238 8.50 -8.32 24.31
N TYR A 239 8.67 -8.59 25.61
CA TYR A 239 9.11 -7.60 26.58
C TYR A 239 10.48 -7.02 26.22
N SER A 240 11.42 -7.88 25.83
CA SER A 240 12.74 -7.42 25.35
C SER A 240 12.66 -6.71 24.00
N ALA A 241 11.71 -7.07 23.15
CA ALA A 241 11.53 -6.47 21.83
C ALA A 241 10.89 -5.07 21.89
N GLN A 242 9.96 -4.83 22.82
CA GLN A 242 9.31 -3.51 22.96
C GLN A 242 10.27 -2.36 23.36
N GLU A 243 11.43 -2.69 23.96
CA GLU A 243 12.46 -1.69 24.26
C GLU A 243 13.13 -1.15 22.99
N ARG A 244 13.01 -1.85 21.87
CA ARG A 244 13.58 -1.48 20.58
C ARG A 244 12.66 -0.67 19.70
N GLY A 245 11.35 -0.72 19.95
CA GLY A 245 10.37 -0.01 19.15
C GLY A 245 8.93 -0.41 19.41
N THR A 246 8.06 -0.13 18.45
CA THR A 246 6.62 -0.40 18.54
C THR A 246 6.30 -1.76 17.95
N LEU A 247 5.68 -2.65 18.72
CA LEU A 247 5.29 -3.98 18.27
C LEU A 247 3.96 -3.94 17.49
N PHE A 248 3.83 -4.82 16.49
CA PHE A 248 2.61 -5.05 15.71
C PHE A 248 1.89 -6.33 16.14
N ILE A 249 2.54 -7.17 16.94
CA ILE A 249 2.03 -8.45 17.39
C ILE A 249 1.98 -8.52 18.92
N GLY A 250 1.04 -9.30 19.45
CA GLY A 250 0.93 -9.67 20.86
C GLY A 250 1.47 -11.07 21.15
N PRO A 251 1.42 -11.53 22.42
CA PRO A 251 1.79 -12.88 22.78
C PRO A 251 0.81 -13.92 22.20
N GLY A 252 1.29 -15.16 22.01
CA GLY A 252 0.49 -16.25 21.48
C GLY A 252 0.28 -16.24 19.96
N GLN A 253 1.01 -15.38 19.23
CA GLN A 253 0.90 -15.32 17.77
C GLN A 253 2.01 -16.13 17.10
N LYS A 254 1.63 -16.89 16.06
CA LYS A 254 2.59 -17.60 15.22
C LYS A 254 3.44 -16.62 14.43
N VAL A 255 4.75 -16.80 14.49
CA VAL A 255 5.73 -16.03 13.73
C VAL A 255 6.67 -16.97 12.98
N TYR A 256 7.36 -16.45 11.98
CA TYR A 256 8.40 -17.17 11.23
C TYR A 256 9.59 -16.25 10.95
N ALA A 257 10.74 -16.83 10.66
CA ALA A 257 11.95 -16.08 10.36
C ALA A 257 11.72 -15.13 9.16
N GLY A 258 12.07 -13.86 9.32
CA GLY A 258 11.84 -12.84 8.30
C GLY A 258 10.47 -12.13 8.36
N MET A 259 9.55 -12.54 9.24
CA MET A 259 8.32 -11.82 9.51
C MET A 259 8.63 -10.52 10.25
N VAL A 260 8.03 -9.41 9.81
CA VAL A 260 8.13 -8.10 10.48
C VAL A 260 7.12 -8.06 11.63
N ILE A 261 7.62 -7.91 12.83
CA ILE A 261 6.84 -7.96 14.08
C ILE A 261 6.66 -6.62 14.76
N GLY A 262 7.29 -5.57 14.19
CA GLY A 262 7.22 -4.21 14.73
C GLY A 262 8.06 -3.22 13.94
N GLN A 263 7.98 -1.96 14.35
CA GLN A 263 8.76 -0.84 13.85
C GLN A 263 9.91 -0.55 14.81
N ASN A 264 11.14 -0.50 14.31
CA ASN A 264 12.30 -0.13 15.12
C ASN A 264 12.28 1.39 15.44
N GLY A 265 12.75 1.78 16.60
CA GLY A 265 13.00 3.19 16.94
C GLY A 265 14.18 3.81 16.18
N LYS A 266 15.05 3.00 15.54
CA LYS A 266 16.19 3.41 14.72
C LYS A 266 15.98 3.10 13.25
N ALA A 267 16.84 3.66 12.39
CA ALA A 267 16.74 3.47 10.94
C ALA A 267 17.08 2.04 10.47
N GLU A 268 17.80 1.27 11.27
CA GLU A 268 18.27 -0.06 10.89
C GLU A 268 17.25 -1.15 11.23
N ASP A 269 17.19 -2.19 10.42
CA ASP A 269 16.45 -3.40 10.71
C ASP A 269 17.16 -4.22 11.79
N ILE A 270 16.39 -4.80 12.72
CA ILE A 270 16.92 -5.63 13.81
C ILE A 270 16.15 -6.95 13.86
N GLU A 271 16.89 -8.05 13.90
CA GLU A 271 16.35 -9.39 14.14
C GLU A 271 16.26 -9.68 15.65
N LEU A 272 15.09 -10.11 16.10
CA LEU A 272 14.81 -10.37 17.51
C LEU A 272 14.16 -11.74 17.70
N ASN A 273 14.55 -12.45 18.75
CA ASN A 273 13.91 -13.71 19.13
C ASN A 273 12.75 -13.45 20.07
N VAL A 274 11.53 -13.44 19.54
CA VAL A 274 10.30 -13.25 20.30
C VAL A 274 9.68 -14.56 20.80
N CYS A 275 10.25 -15.70 20.42
CA CYS A 275 9.85 -17.04 20.90
C CYS A 275 10.62 -17.47 22.15
N LYS A 276 11.62 -16.67 22.57
CA LYS A 276 12.48 -17.00 23.70
C LYS A 276 11.71 -16.97 25.02
N THR A 277 11.66 -18.10 25.73
CA THR A 277 11.13 -18.23 27.08
C THR A 277 12.17 -17.83 28.13
N LYS A 278 11.71 -17.41 29.31
CA LYS A 278 12.59 -17.17 30.46
C LYS A 278 13.19 -18.51 30.92
N HIS A 279 14.53 -18.61 30.97
CA HIS A 279 15.16 -19.75 31.63
C HIS A 279 14.85 -19.71 33.13
N LEU A 280 14.26 -20.77 33.64
CA LEU A 280 14.09 -20.96 35.09
C LEU A 280 15.48 -21.16 35.70
N THR A 281 16.01 -20.16 36.41
CA THR A 281 17.19 -20.32 37.26
C THR A 281 16.71 -20.67 38.67
N ASN A 282 17.25 -21.77 39.23
CA ASN A 282 16.95 -22.30 40.58
C ASN A 282 17.45 -21.38 41.73
N THR A 283 17.39 -20.08 41.62
CA THR A 283 17.76 -19.15 42.71
C THR A 283 16.49 -18.60 43.37
N ARG A 284 16.46 -18.79 44.67
CA ARG A 284 15.41 -18.38 45.61
C ARG A 284 15.10 -16.89 45.59
N SER A 285 14.20 -16.46 44.70
CA SER A 285 13.49 -15.19 44.85
C SER A 285 12.13 -15.30 44.20
N SER A 286 11.20 -16.02 44.84
CA SER A 286 9.81 -16.09 44.44
C SER A 286 9.02 -14.77 44.61
N SER A 287 9.69 -13.70 45.06
CA SER A 287 9.07 -12.38 45.27
C SER A 287 9.39 -11.34 44.18
N ALA A 288 10.12 -11.71 43.12
CA ALA A 288 10.54 -10.77 42.07
C ALA A 288 10.06 -11.14 40.64
N ASP A 289 8.99 -11.91 40.53
CA ASP A 289 8.25 -11.97 39.26
C ASP A 289 7.33 -10.74 39.16
N GLU A 290 7.95 -9.56 39.00
CA GLU A 290 7.19 -8.41 38.48
C GLU A 290 6.51 -8.85 37.20
N ALA A 291 5.18 -8.73 37.16
CA ALA A 291 4.42 -9.05 35.98
C ALA A 291 4.94 -8.20 34.82
N LEU A 292 5.57 -8.85 33.82
CA LEU A 292 6.10 -8.18 32.63
C LEU A 292 4.96 -7.46 31.93
N ARG A 293 4.94 -6.13 31.98
CA ARG A 293 3.93 -5.31 31.34
C ARG A 293 4.30 -5.09 29.87
N LEU A 294 3.48 -5.61 28.98
CA LEU A 294 3.58 -5.31 27.55
C LEU A 294 2.73 -4.10 27.21
N THR A 295 3.29 -3.20 26.42
CA THR A 295 2.53 -2.15 25.73
C THR A 295 1.60 -2.82 24.71
N PRO A 296 0.33 -2.42 24.59
CA PRO A 296 -0.55 -2.97 23.56
C PRO A 296 0.08 -2.83 22.18
N PRO A 297 0.04 -3.89 21.34
CA PRO A 297 0.60 -3.82 20.00
C PRO A 297 -0.21 -2.86 19.12
N LYS A 298 0.48 -2.17 18.21
CA LYS A 298 -0.15 -1.35 17.18
C LYS A 298 -0.65 -2.27 16.06
N ILE A 299 -1.95 -2.51 16.02
CA ILE A 299 -2.56 -3.26 14.92
C ILE A 299 -2.70 -2.32 13.72
N LEU A 300 -2.01 -2.66 12.64
CA LEU A 300 -2.04 -1.86 11.41
C LEU A 300 -3.32 -2.14 10.60
N SER A 301 -3.95 -1.08 10.09
CA SER A 301 -4.95 -1.21 9.03
C SER A 301 -4.27 -1.60 7.71
N LEU A 302 -5.04 -1.94 6.67
CA LEU A 302 -4.49 -2.25 5.36
C LEU A 302 -3.67 -1.09 4.81
N GLU A 303 -4.22 0.13 4.84
CA GLU A 303 -3.55 1.34 4.39
C GLU A 303 -2.26 1.58 5.17
N GLN A 304 -2.31 1.49 6.50
CA GLN A 304 -1.12 1.67 7.35
C GLN A 304 -0.05 0.61 7.08
N ALA A 305 -0.44 -0.62 6.75
CA ALA A 305 0.50 -1.68 6.40
C ALA A 305 1.13 -1.43 5.01
N LEU A 306 0.35 -0.97 4.03
CA LEU A 306 0.84 -0.59 2.70
C LEU A 306 1.81 0.60 2.79
N ASP A 307 1.49 1.61 3.62
CA ASP A 307 2.37 2.76 3.87
C ASP A 307 3.68 2.34 4.55
N PHE A 308 3.61 1.33 5.43
CA PHE A 308 4.77 0.91 6.22
C PHE A 308 5.77 0.09 5.42
N ILE A 309 5.34 -0.80 4.53
CA ILE A 309 6.24 -1.70 3.81
C ILE A 309 7.29 -0.95 2.99
N ASP A 310 8.51 -1.50 2.94
CA ASP A 310 9.59 -0.97 2.11
C ASP A 310 9.85 -1.86 0.88
N LYS A 311 10.77 -1.44 0.00
CA LYS A 311 11.08 -2.11 -1.28
C LYS A 311 11.49 -3.57 -1.12
N ASP A 312 12.11 -3.92 0.00
CA ASP A 312 12.54 -5.28 0.34
C ASP A 312 11.52 -6.04 1.20
N GLU A 313 10.31 -5.49 1.37
CA GLU A 313 9.23 -6.05 2.15
C GLU A 313 8.01 -6.39 1.29
N LEU A 314 7.17 -7.28 1.79
CA LEU A 314 5.89 -7.67 1.21
C LEU A 314 4.83 -7.65 2.30
N LEU A 315 3.61 -7.32 1.91
CA LEU A 315 2.43 -7.47 2.75
C LEU A 315 1.68 -8.74 2.35
N GLU A 316 1.57 -9.70 3.26
CA GLU A 316 0.67 -10.84 3.13
C GLU A 316 -0.75 -10.38 3.47
N VAL A 317 -1.65 -10.58 2.54
CA VAL A 317 -3.07 -10.26 2.67
C VAL A 317 -3.86 -11.56 2.72
N THR A 318 -4.52 -11.79 3.84
CA THR A 318 -5.41 -12.94 4.02
C THR A 318 -6.78 -12.49 4.53
N PRO A 319 -7.81 -13.30 4.44
CA PRO A 319 -9.14 -12.95 4.98
C PRO A 319 -9.14 -12.55 6.46
N LYS A 320 -8.20 -13.11 7.25
CA LYS A 320 -8.16 -12.92 8.71
C LYS A 320 -7.02 -12.05 9.18
N SER A 321 -5.90 -11.99 8.45
CA SER A 321 -4.66 -11.40 8.93
C SER A 321 -3.98 -10.53 7.85
N LEU A 322 -3.28 -9.51 8.33
CA LEU A 322 -2.32 -8.73 7.55
C LEU A 322 -0.95 -8.94 8.21
N ARG A 323 0.01 -9.48 7.47
CA ARG A 323 1.37 -9.75 7.98
C ARG A 323 2.40 -9.16 7.05
N ILE A 324 3.34 -8.43 7.60
CA ILE A 324 4.47 -7.88 6.83
C ILE A 324 5.65 -8.83 6.95
N ARG A 325 6.37 -9.05 5.86
CA ARG A 325 7.57 -9.88 5.85
C ARG A 325 8.64 -9.33 4.92
N LYS A 326 9.87 -9.74 5.14
CA LYS A 326 10.94 -9.50 4.17
C LYS A 326 10.72 -10.37 2.91
N LYS A 327 11.09 -9.86 1.74
CA LYS A 327 11.11 -10.63 0.48
C LYS A 327 12.03 -11.85 0.63
N GLN A 328 13.25 -11.61 1.09
CA GLN A 328 14.20 -12.66 1.42
C GLN A 328 14.07 -13.05 2.90
N LEU A 329 13.56 -14.25 3.19
CA LEU A 329 13.35 -14.72 4.56
C LEU A 329 14.65 -15.15 5.26
N ASP A 330 15.66 -15.62 4.52
CA ASP A 330 16.94 -16.04 5.07
C ASP A 330 17.79 -14.81 5.46
N SER A 331 18.15 -14.73 6.75
CA SER A 331 18.95 -13.64 7.32
C SER A 331 20.33 -13.48 6.68
N LYS A 332 20.98 -14.60 6.33
CA LYS A 332 22.33 -14.56 5.75
C LYS A 332 22.29 -14.04 4.32
N LEU A 333 21.25 -14.40 3.58
CA LEU A 333 21.05 -13.92 2.21
C LEU A 333 20.69 -12.44 2.21
N ARG A 334 19.80 -11.98 3.10
CA ARG A 334 19.49 -10.53 3.26
C ARG A 334 20.74 -9.69 3.48
N LYS A 335 21.63 -10.13 4.42
CA LYS A 335 22.88 -9.42 4.70
C LYS A 335 23.82 -9.35 3.51
N ARG A 336 23.84 -10.40 2.65
CA ARG A 336 24.65 -10.38 1.43
C ARG A 336 24.08 -9.44 0.37
N GLU A 337 22.78 -9.34 0.26
CA GLU A 337 22.09 -8.44 -0.68
C GLU A 337 22.27 -6.97 -0.28
N SER A 338 22.23 -6.64 1.01
CA SER A 338 22.44 -5.28 1.52
C SER A 338 23.89 -4.77 1.39
N MET A 339 24.87 -5.67 1.12
CA MET A 339 26.27 -5.33 0.91
C MET A 339 26.65 -5.14 -0.57
N LYS A 340 25.72 -5.41 -1.51
CA LYS A 340 25.88 -5.20 -2.95
C LYS A 340 25.33 -3.84 -3.36
#